data_f5876a0a145d4422571d5e8cb2d97cb9
#
_entry.id   f5876a0a145d4422571d5e8cb2d97cb9
#
_cell.length_a   1.000
_cell.length_b   1.000
_cell.length_c   1.000
_cell.angle_alpha   90.00
_cell.angle_beta   90.00
_cell.angle_gamma   90.00
#
_symmetry.space_group_name_H-M   'P 1'
#
loop_
_entity.id
_entity.type
_entity.pdbx_description
1 polymer ?
#
loop_
_entity_poly.entity_id
_entity_poly.type
_entity_poly.pdbx_seq_one_letter_code
_entity_poly.pdbx_strand_id
1 'polypeptide(L)'
;RRGGVKMGDYVLIQGPGQQGLSCTFASKPAGAAKIFITGIGRDKPRLELAKKFGATRTINVEEEDVVEVIRKETNGELCDVVVDVSGNPNAILKSVDCLHRQSTMVLGGLTGDTTVTPMLMDKLVWNEIKLQGCFTADNDATEAALRIIEETKFPVQEMVSHVFPLNEIEHCIRAIGGEVPGTFPTKALINPALG
;
A
#
# COMPACT_ATOMS: atom_id res chain seq x y z
N ARG A 1 -8.94 -3.30 8.25
CA ARG A 1 -9.36 -3.48 9.66
C ARG A 1 -8.49 -2.67 10.61
N ARG A 2 -7.13 -2.79 10.60
CA ARG A 2 -6.24 -2.11 11.58
C ARG A 2 -6.30 -0.58 11.48
N GLY A 3 -6.48 -0.02 10.29
CA GLY A 3 -6.64 1.42 10.08
C GLY A 3 -8.00 1.97 10.49
N GLY A 4 -9.01 1.10 10.61
CA GLY A 4 -10.36 1.51 10.98
C GLY A 4 -11.07 2.36 9.93
N VAL A 5 -10.76 2.14 8.63
CA VAL A 5 -11.40 2.88 7.52
C VAL A 5 -12.92 2.83 7.64
N LYS A 6 -13.54 3.99 7.49
CA LYS A 6 -14.99 4.21 7.59
C LYS A 6 -15.54 4.82 6.31
N MET A 7 -16.85 4.89 6.23
CA MET A 7 -17.54 5.59 5.16
C MET A 7 -17.17 7.08 5.15
N GLY A 8 -16.74 7.55 3.99
CA GLY A 8 -16.34 8.94 3.80
C GLY A 8 -14.84 9.21 3.93
N ASP A 9 -14.07 8.30 4.51
CA ASP A 9 -12.65 8.51 4.79
C ASP A 9 -11.81 8.73 3.53
N TYR A 10 -10.79 9.56 3.65
CA TYR A 10 -9.68 9.70 2.70
C TYR A 10 -8.53 8.81 3.14
N VAL A 11 -8.11 7.91 2.27
CA VAL A 11 -7.10 6.89 2.55
C VAL A 11 -5.89 7.09 1.66
N LEU A 12 -4.70 7.22 2.24
CA LEU A 12 -3.43 7.19 1.51
C LEU A 12 -2.72 5.85 1.76
N ILE A 13 -2.24 5.23 0.68
CA ILE A 13 -1.47 3.99 0.70
C ILE A 13 -0.09 4.26 0.15
N GLN A 14 0.94 4.01 0.95
CA GLN A 14 2.34 4.18 0.58
C GLN A 14 2.93 2.85 0.11
N GLY A 15 3.25 2.76 -1.19
CA GLY A 15 3.81 1.59 -1.84
C GLY A 15 2.79 0.76 -2.63
N PRO A 16 3.01 0.57 -3.95
CA PRO A 16 2.05 -0.08 -4.86
C PRO A 16 2.36 -1.57 -5.08
N GLY A 17 3.06 -2.21 -4.15
CA GLY A 17 3.29 -3.65 -4.17
C GLY A 17 2.01 -4.45 -3.92
N GLN A 18 2.11 -5.78 -3.85
CA GLN A 18 0.93 -6.63 -3.60
C GLN A 18 0.15 -6.22 -2.34
N GLN A 19 0.83 -5.80 -1.28
CA GLN A 19 0.17 -5.36 -0.05
C GLN A 19 -0.60 -4.04 -0.27
N GLY A 20 0.02 -3.06 -0.95
CA GLY A 20 -0.64 -1.78 -1.25
C GLY A 20 -1.84 -1.94 -2.17
N LEU A 21 -1.74 -2.76 -3.19
CA LEU A 21 -2.86 -3.11 -4.07
C LEU A 21 -3.99 -3.79 -3.28
N SER A 22 -3.64 -4.70 -2.36
CA SER A 22 -4.62 -5.34 -1.47
C SER A 22 -5.31 -4.33 -0.54
N CYS A 23 -4.56 -3.38 0.02
CA CYS A 23 -5.12 -2.30 0.81
C CYS A 23 -6.05 -1.41 -0.04
N THR A 24 -5.70 -1.17 -1.31
CA THR A 24 -6.50 -0.36 -2.23
C THR A 24 -7.88 -0.98 -2.46
N PHE A 25 -7.93 -2.25 -2.89
CA PHE A 25 -9.23 -2.87 -3.13
C PHE A 25 -10.03 -3.12 -1.85
N ALA A 26 -9.38 -3.33 -0.70
CA ALA A 26 -10.07 -3.50 0.58
C ALA A 26 -10.63 -2.18 1.14
N SER A 27 -10.02 -1.04 0.83
CA SER A 27 -10.49 0.28 1.30
C SER A 27 -11.79 0.70 0.62
N LYS A 28 -12.03 0.28 -0.62
CA LYS A 28 -13.24 0.65 -1.37
C LYS A 28 -14.52 0.12 -0.73
N PRO A 29 -14.68 -1.19 -0.47
CA PRO A 29 -15.87 -1.71 0.22
C PRO A 29 -15.92 -1.31 1.70
N ALA A 30 -14.80 -0.90 2.31
CA ALA A 30 -14.80 -0.34 3.65
C ALA A 30 -15.43 1.06 3.73
N GLY A 31 -15.66 1.72 2.58
CA GLY A 31 -16.37 2.99 2.50
C GLY A 31 -15.48 4.20 2.22
N ALA A 32 -14.20 4.01 1.90
CA ALA A 32 -13.33 5.13 1.57
C ALA A 32 -13.90 5.98 0.43
N ALA A 33 -14.00 7.30 0.63
CA ALA A 33 -14.46 8.25 -0.37
C ALA A 33 -13.39 8.49 -1.43
N LYS A 34 -12.13 8.66 -1.01
CA LYS A 34 -10.99 8.75 -1.90
C LYS A 34 -9.87 7.81 -1.45
N ILE A 35 -9.21 7.19 -2.40
CA ILE A 35 -8.07 6.29 -2.18
C ILE A 35 -6.91 6.78 -3.02
N PHE A 36 -5.86 7.20 -2.35
CA PHE A 36 -4.59 7.62 -2.93
C PHE A 36 -3.57 6.50 -2.79
N ILE A 37 -2.75 6.27 -3.81
CA ILE A 37 -1.66 5.30 -3.73
C ILE A 37 -0.40 5.89 -4.35
N THR A 38 0.74 5.73 -3.67
CA THR A 38 2.02 6.24 -4.15
C THR A 38 2.88 5.13 -4.74
N GLY A 39 3.78 5.51 -5.62
CA GLY A 39 4.83 4.68 -6.20
C GLY A 39 5.91 5.56 -6.82
N ILE A 40 6.90 4.92 -7.43
CA ILE A 40 7.96 5.57 -8.20
C ILE A 40 7.81 5.24 -9.70
N GLY A 41 8.64 5.82 -10.57
CA GLY A 41 8.50 5.67 -12.03
C GLY A 41 8.44 4.21 -12.52
N ARG A 42 9.25 3.31 -11.92
CA ARG A 42 9.21 1.86 -12.25
C ARG A 42 7.91 1.17 -11.87
N ASP A 43 7.13 1.75 -10.95
CA ASP A 43 5.87 1.18 -10.47
C ASP A 43 4.66 1.57 -11.35
N LYS A 44 4.88 2.25 -12.47
CA LYS A 44 3.80 2.67 -13.37
C LYS A 44 2.79 1.56 -13.69
N PRO A 45 3.20 0.31 -14.02
CA PRO A 45 2.22 -0.77 -14.27
C PRO A 45 1.37 -1.11 -13.03
N ARG A 46 1.97 -1.05 -11.83
CA ARG A 46 1.27 -1.30 -10.56
C ARG A 46 0.31 -0.17 -10.22
N LEU A 47 0.69 1.08 -10.50
CA LEU A 47 -0.18 2.25 -10.32
C LEU A 47 -1.38 2.21 -11.27
N GLU A 48 -1.21 1.74 -12.52
CA GLU A 48 -2.34 1.53 -13.44
C GLU A 48 -3.27 0.41 -12.93
N LEU A 49 -2.72 -0.68 -12.38
CA LEU A 49 -3.52 -1.73 -11.77
C LEU A 49 -4.27 -1.22 -10.53
N ALA A 50 -3.66 -0.34 -9.73
CA ALA A 50 -4.32 0.27 -8.58
C ALA A 50 -5.59 1.03 -8.95
N LYS A 51 -5.63 1.68 -10.12
CA LYS A 51 -6.85 2.33 -10.62
C LYS A 51 -7.99 1.33 -10.84
N LYS A 52 -7.69 0.14 -11.37
CA LYS A 52 -8.67 -0.95 -11.52
C LYS A 52 -9.16 -1.45 -10.17
N PHE A 53 -8.33 -1.33 -9.14
CA PHE A 53 -8.66 -1.71 -7.76
C PHE A 53 -9.36 -0.60 -6.97
N GLY A 54 -9.69 0.51 -7.62
CA GLY A 54 -10.48 1.58 -7.03
C GLY A 54 -9.68 2.74 -6.47
N ALA A 55 -8.36 2.83 -6.76
CA ALA A 55 -7.61 4.04 -6.44
C ALA A 55 -8.20 5.24 -7.20
N THR A 56 -8.49 6.29 -6.46
CA THR A 56 -9.01 7.55 -7.02
C THR A 56 -7.88 8.35 -7.68
N ARG A 57 -6.70 8.32 -7.09
CA ARG A 57 -5.51 9.02 -7.56
C ARG A 57 -4.25 8.17 -7.31
N THR A 58 -3.42 8.04 -8.32
CA THR A 58 -2.08 7.47 -8.23
C THR A 58 -1.05 8.59 -8.26
N ILE A 59 0.00 8.50 -7.45
CA ILE A 59 1.00 9.55 -7.27
C ILE A 59 2.39 8.97 -7.51
N ASN A 60 3.12 9.51 -8.50
CA ASN A 60 4.53 9.23 -8.66
C ASN A 60 5.34 10.21 -7.80
N VAL A 61 5.91 9.74 -6.70
CA VAL A 61 6.62 10.60 -5.74
C VAL A 61 7.97 11.14 -6.25
N GLU A 62 8.43 10.69 -7.42
CA GLU A 62 9.59 11.26 -8.11
C GLU A 62 9.20 12.51 -8.91
N GLU A 63 7.92 12.69 -9.23
CA GLU A 63 7.40 13.78 -10.05
C GLU A 63 6.52 14.76 -9.26
N GLU A 64 5.85 14.27 -8.19
CA GLU A 64 4.88 15.03 -7.42
C GLU A 64 5.17 14.96 -5.92
N ASP A 65 4.97 16.06 -5.19
CA ASP A 65 4.98 16.03 -3.73
C ASP A 65 3.67 15.47 -3.19
N VAL A 66 3.75 14.35 -2.47
CA VAL A 66 2.56 13.66 -1.97
C VAL A 66 1.71 14.53 -1.04
N VAL A 67 2.34 15.36 -0.21
CA VAL A 67 1.62 16.22 0.75
C VAL A 67 0.81 17.29 0.01
N GLU A 68 1.42 17.91 -1.00
CA GLU A 68 0.75 18.92 -1.82
C GLU A 68 -0.41 18.31 -2.63
N VAL A 69 -0.22 17.10 -3.20
CA VAL A 69 -1.28 16.39 -3.91
C VAL A 69 -2.44 16.09 -2.97
N ILE A 70 -2.17 15.50 -1.79
CA ILE A 70 -3.21 15.19 -0.80
C ILE A 70 -3.95 16.45 -0.38
N ARG A 71 -3.22 17.53 -0.03
CA ARG A 71 -3.83 18.79 0.37
C ARG A 71 -4.78 19.35 -0.70
N LYS A 72 -4.36 19.33 -1.96
CA LYS A 72 -5.17 19.78 -3.09
C LYS A 72 -6.40 18.91 -3.31
N GLU A 73 -6.23 17.60 -3.34
CA GLU A 73 -7.30 16.65 -3.64
C GLU A 73 -8.35 16.52 -2.53
N THR A 74 -7.99 16.89 -1.29
CA THR A 74 -8.88 16.87 -0.13
C THR A 74 -9.35 18.27 0.30
N ASN A 75 -9.07 19.31 -0.51
CA ASN A 75 -9.38 20.71 -0.17
C ASN A 75 -8.80 21.15 1.19
N GLY A 76 -7.65 20.59 1.57
CA GLY A 76 -6.95 20.89 2.82
C GLY A 76 -7.33 20.00 4.01
N GLU A 77 -8.32 19.13 3.88
CA GLU A 77 -8.76 18.25 4.98
C GLU A 77 -7.73 17.18 5.36
N LEU A 78 -6.87 16.77 4.40
CA LEU A 78 -5.90 15.68 4.54
C LEU A 78 -6.55 14.29 4.70
N CYS A 79 -5.77 13.28 5.15
CA CYS A 79 -6.25 11.89 5.20
C CYS A 79 -6.66 11.48 6.62
N ASP A 80 -7.72 10.66 6.70
CA ASP A 80 -8.17 9.99 7.92
C ASP A 80 -7.28 8.80 8.25
N VAL A 81 -6.82 8.09 7.21
CA VAL A 81 -5.99 6.90 7.35
C VAL A 81 -4.83 6.94 6.36
N VAL A 82 -3.63 6.71 6.85
CA VAL A 82 -2.46 6.39 6.02
C VAL A 82 -2.01 4.97 6.32
N VAL A 83 -1.76 4.19 5.27
CA VAL A 83 -1.22 2.83 5.39
C VAL A 83 0.13 2.80 4.71
N ASP A 84 1.20 2.65 5.48
CA ASP A 84 2.52 2.39 4.91
C ASP A 84 2.77 0.88 4.79
N VAL A 85 3.02 0.45 3.57
CA VAL A 85 3.47 -0.90 3.20
C VAL A 85 4.71 -0.86 2.30
N SER A 86 5.33 0.31 2.22
CA SER A 86 6.58 0.50 1.49
C SER A 86 7.81 0.17 2.34
N GLY A 87 7.72 0.39 3.64
CA GLY A 87 8.86 0.34 4.57
C GLY A 87 9.93 1.40 4.28
N ASN A 88 9.61 2.42 3.50
CA ASN A 88 10.56 3.47 3.17
C ASN A 88 10.50 4.59 4.24
N PRO A 89 11.62 4.92 4.93
CA PRO A 89 11.62 5.95 5.97
C PRO A 89 11.09 7.31 5.52
N ASN A 90 11.40 7.74 4.29
CA ASN A 90 10.93 9.01 3.76
C ASN A 90 9.41 9.01 3.51
N ALA A 91 8.87 7.89 3.01
CA ALA A 91 7.42 7.72 2.84
C ALA A 91 6.71 7.77 4.19
N ILE A 92 7.28 7.09 5.22
CA ILE A 92 6.76 7.10 6.58
C ILE A 92 6.73 8.52 7.16
N LEU A 93 7.82 9.28 7.01
CA LEU A 93 7.91 10.65 7.50
C LEU A 93 6.90 11.58 6.81
N LYS A 94 6.83 11.53 5.49
CA LYS A 94 5.85 12.33 4.72
C LYS A 94 4.39 11.94 5.02
N SER A 95 4.14 10.70 5.42
CA SER A 95 2.81 10.23 5.81
C SER A 95 2.21 11.01 6.97
N VAL A 96 3.04 11.43 7.93
CA VAL A 96 2.56 12.24 9.08
C VAL A 96 2.01 13.59 8.62
N ASP A 97 2.61 14.19 7.58
CA ASP A 97 2.17 15.47 7.03
C ASP A 97 0.94 15.35 6.11
N CYS A 98 0.56 14.12 5.76
CA CYS A 98 -0.66 13.82 5.01
C CYS A 98 -1.88 13.54 5.92
N LEU A 99 -1.69 13.50 7.23
CA LEU A 99 -2.72 13.16 8.21
C LEU A 99 -3.29 14.41 8.90
N HIS A 100 -4.60 14.44 9.09
CA HIS A 100 -5.25 15.44 9.92
C HIS A 100 -5.25 15.03 11.40
N ARG A 101 -5.84 15.87 12.27
CA ARG A 101 -5.96 15.57 13.69
C ARG A 101 -6.86 14.35 13.94
N GLN A 102 -6.46 13.51 14.93
CA GLN A 102 -7.17 12.27 15.35
C GLN A 102 -7.26 11.18 14.27
N SER A 103 -6.36 11.21 13.31
CA SER A 103 -6.24 10.22 12.24
C SER A 103 -5.40 9.01 12.65
N THR A 104 -5.34 8.00 11.77
CA THR A 104 -4.61 6.76 12.03
C THR A 104 -3.53 6.53 10.98
N MET A 105 -2.31 6.24 11.44
CA MET A 105 -1.22 5.74 10.60
C MET A 105 -0.97 4.26 10.88
N VAL A 106 -1.13 3.42 9.88
CA VAL A 106 -0.82 1.98 9.95
C VAL A 106 0.55 1.73 9.36
N LEU A 107 1.42 1.08 10.11
CA LEU A 107 2.76 0.67 9.71
C LEU A 107 2.78 -0.84 9.48
N GLY A 108 2.85 -1.26 8.22
CA GLY A 108 2.91 -2.66 7.80
C GLY A 108 4.15 -2.99 6.97
N GLY A 109 4.83 -1.98 6.43
CA GLY A 109 6.11 -2.14 5.75
C GLY A 109 7.27 -2.27 6.76
N LEU A 110 8.20 -3.20 6.49
CA LEU A 110 9.41 -3.35 7.29
C LEU A 110 10.53 -2.48 6.69
N THR A 111 11.18 -1.67 7.53
CA THR A 111 12.29 -0.80 7.12
C THR A 111 13.66 -1.49 7.21
N GLY A 112 13.72 -2.66 7.85
CA GLY A 112 14.95 -3.39 8.20
C GLY A 112 15.39 -3.17 9.64
N ASP A 113 16.06 -4.16 10.22
CA ASP A 113 16.34 -4.24 11.67
C ASP A 113 17.23 -3.12 12.20
N THR A 114 18.04 -2.48 11.34
CA THR A 114 18.99 -1.44 11.74
C THR A 114 18.60 -0.05 11.27
N THR A 115 17.49 0.09 10.55
CA THR A 115 17.06 1.36 9.98
C THR A 115 16.26 2.18 10.99
N VAL A 116 16.73 3.37 11.29
CA VAL A 116 16.05 4.33 12.17
C VAL A 116 15.26 5.32 11.33
N THR A 117 14.00 5.51 11.65
CA THR A 117 13.16 6.56 11.05
C THR A 117 12.98 7.69 12.07
N PRO A 118 13.67 8.83 11.93
CA PRO A 118 13.60 9.94 12.88
C PRO A 118 12.30 10.72 12.73
N MET A 119 11.33 10.45 13.59
CA MET A 119 10.01 11.09 13.55
C MET A 119 9.90 12.23 14.57
N LEU A 120 9.31 13.34 14.18
CA LEU A 120 8.99 14.44 15.10
C LEU A 120 7.77 14.06 15.96
N MET A 121 8.05 13.55 17.16
CA MET A 121 7.02 13.02 18.06
C MET A 121 5.96 14.06 18.44
N ASP A 122 6.34 15.34 18.54
CA ASP A 122 5.39 16.43 18.85
C ASP A 122 4.28 16.56 17.82
N LYS A 123 4.55 16.26 16.53
CA LYS A 123 3.50 16.24 15.50
C LYS A 123 2.43 15.20 15.81
N LEU A 124 2.82 14.03 16.34
CA LEU A 124 1.88 12.99 16.73
C LEU A 124 1.03 13.41 17.91
N VAL A 125 1.67 14.05 18.92
CA VAL A 125 1.00 14.51 20.12
C VAL A 125 0.02 15.63 19.81
N TRP A 126 0.46 16.70 19.12
CA TRP A 126 -0.41 17.84 18.78
C TRP A 126 -1.60 17.47 17.90
N ASN A 127 -1.41 16.49 17.00
CA ASN A 127 -2.48 16.05 16.12
C ASN A 127 -3.20 14.80 16.63
N GLU A 128 -2.87 14.30 17.83
CA GLU A 128 -3.49 13.10 18.41
C GLU A 128 -3.50 11.90 17.45
N ILE A 129 -2.40 11.72 16.67
CA ILE A 129 -2.30 10.68 15.65
C ILE A 129 -2.09 9.33 16.31
N LYS A 130 -2.90 8.35 15.93
CA LYS A 130 -2.71 6.95 16.33
C LYS A 130 -1.71 6.27 15.40
N LEU A 131 -0.62 5.75 15.97
CA LEU A 131 0.28 4.83 15.26
C LEU A 131 -0.12 3.38 15.54
N GLN A 132 -0.36 2.60 14.48
CA GLN A 132 -0.79 1.22 14.57
C GLN A 132 0.14 0.31 13.77
N GLY A 133 0.95 -0.49 14.46
CA GLY A 133 1.71 -1.57 13.82
C GLY A 133 0.78 -2.67 13.30
N CYS A 134 1.14 -3.26 12.14
CA CYS A 134 0.41 -4.36 11.55
C CYS A 134 1.40 -5.41 11.04
N PHE A 135 1.31 -6.63 11.56
CA PHE A 135 2.13 -7.75 11.13
C PHE A 135 1.25 -8.97 10.90
N THR A 136 1.38 -9.57 9.71
CA THR A 136 0.62 -10.75 9.27
C THR A 136 -0.91 -10.56 9.26
N ALA A 137 -1.66 -11.61 8.99
CA ALA A 137 -3.12 -11.63 8.94
C ALA A 137 -3.67 -12.57 10.01
N ASP A 138 -4.80 -12.19 10.60
CA ASP A 138 -5.61 -13.07 11.44
C ASP A 138 -6.69 -13.80 10.60
N ASN A 139 -7.37 -14.77 11.22
CA ASN A 139 -8.42 -15.56 10.53
C ASN A 139 -9.53 -14.68 9.97
N ASP A 140 -9.99 -13.70 10.75
CA ASP A 140 -11.07 -12.79 10.31
C ASP A 140 -10.65 -11.94 9.12
N ALA A 141 -9.37 -11.52 9.04
CA ALA A 141 -8.86 -10.79 7.89
C ALA A 141 -8.79 -11.68 6.65
N THR A 142 -8.41 -12.95 6.84
CA THR A 142 -8.38 -13.96 5.77
C THR A 142 -9.77 -14.23 5.22
N GLU A 143 -10.76 -14.45 6.08
CA GLU A 143 -12.14 -14.64 5.66
C GLU A 143 -12.71 -13.42 4.92
N ALA A 144 -12.44 -12.21 5.43
CA ALA A 144 -12.87 -10.99 4.77
C ALA A 144 -12.24 -10.83 3.37
N ALA A 145 -10.95 -11.18 3.22
CA ALA A 145 -10.27 -11.15 1.94
C ALA A 145 -10.86 -12.16 0.95
N LEU A 146 -11.16 -13.38 1.39
CA LEU A 146 -11.81 -14.41 0.56
C LEU A 146 -13.17 -13.95 0.08
N ARG A 147 -13.99 -13.38 0.95
CA ARG A 147 -15.32 -12.82 0.55
C ARG A 147 -15.18 -11.73 -0.51
N ILE A 148 -14.22 -10.81 -0.36
CA ILE A 148 -13.97 -9.75 -1.37
C ILE A 148 -13.57 -10.37 -2.71
N ILE A 149 -12.74 -11.42 -2.71
CA ILE A 149 -12.29 -12.13 -3.92
C ILE A 149 -13.45 -12.89 -4.56
N GLU A 150 -14.27 -13.57 -3.78
CA GLU A 150 -15.46 -14.32 -4.25
C GLU A 150 -16.51 -13.40 -4.89
N GLU A 151 -16.70 -12.21 -4.36
CA GLU A 151 -17.59 -11.20 -4.94
C GLU A 151 -17.11 -10.66 -6.30
N THR A 152 -15.91 -11.00 -6.71
CA THR A 152 -15.28 -10.74 -8.04
C THR A 152 -15.39 -9.32 -8.57
N LYS A 153 -15.50 -8.34 -7.68
CA LYS A 153 -15.60 -6.91 -8.05
C LYS A 153 -14.27 -6.33 -8.58
N PHE A 154 -13.15 -7.02 -8.29
CA PHE A 154 -11.82 -6.56 -8.64
C PHE A 154 -11.05 -7.66 -9.38
N PRO A 155 -10.26 -7.30 -10.40
CA PRO A 155 -9.48 -8.27 -11.18
C PRO A 155 -8.21 -8.71 -10.41
N VAL A 156 -8.38 -9.34 -9.23
CA VAL A 156 -7.26 -9.68 -8.32
C VAL A 156 -6.23 -10.62 -8.96
N GLN A 157 -6.64 -11.43 -9.95
CA GLN A 157 -5.73 -12.27 -10.73
C GLN A 157 -4.69 -11.47 -11.52
N GLU A 158 -4.99 -10.21 -11.90
CA GLU A 158 -4.03 -9.35 -12.60
C GLU A 158 -2.84 -8.93 -11.71
N MET A 159 -2.92 -9.16 -10.39
CA MET A 159 -1.75 -8.97 -9.51
C MET A 159 -0.65 -9.98 -9.80
N VAL A 160 -1.00 -11.18 -10.30
CA VAL A 160 -0.02 -12.21 -10.68
C VAL A 160 0.63 -11.79 -11.98
N SER A 161 1.80 -11.19 -11.90
CA SER A 161 2.52 -10.65 -13.04
C SER A 161 3.55 -11.62 -13.61
N HIS A 162 4.00 -12.59 -12.80
CA HIS A 162 5.02 -13.56 -13.20
C HIS A 162 4.70 -14.94 -12.62
N VAL A 163 4.96 -15.97 -13.43
CA VAL A 163 4.85 -17.37 -13.02
C VAL A 163 6.15 -18.06 -13.39
N PHE A 164 6.81 -18.68 -12.42
CA PHE A 164 8.07 -19.38 -12.58
C PHE A 164 7.89 -20.88 -12.35
N PRO A 165 8.65 -21.75 -13.03
CA PRO A 165 8.70 -23.15 -12.69
C PRO A 165 9.47 -23.38 -11.39
N LEU A 166 9.33 -24.58 -10.79
CA LEU A 166 9.93 -24.89 -9.50
C LEU A 166 11.47 -24.81 -9.52
N ASN A 167 12.10 -25.23 -10.62
CA ASN A 167 13.56 -25.18 -10.78
C ASN A 167 14.13 -23.75 -10.90
N GLU A 168 13.27 -22.71 -11.07
CA GLU A 168 13.65 -21.29 -11.08
C GLU A 168 13.31 -20.56 -9.78
N ILE A 169 13.09 -21.27 -8.68
CA ILE A 169 12.67 -20.65 -7.41
C ILE A 169 13.67 -19.59 -6.90
N GLU A 170 14.98 -19.84 -7.06
CA GLU A 170 16.02 -18.87 -6.68
C GLU A 170 15.90 -17.59 -7.52
N HIS A 171 15.72 -17.72 -8.83
CA HIS A 171 15.52 -16.59 -9.72
C HIS A 171 14.25 -15.80 -9.36
N CYS A 172 13.16 -16.49 -9.04
CA CYS A 172 11.92 -15.87 -8.58
C CYS A 172 12.13 -15.05 -7.30
N ILE A 173 12.84 -15.59 -6.30
CA ILE A 173 13.12 -14.89 -5.03
C ILE A 173 13.95 -13.64 -5.29
N ARG A 174 15.00 -13.73 -6.09
CA ARG A 174 15.85 -12.59 -6.48
C ARG A 174 15.07 -11.53 -7.26
N ALA A 175 14.17 -11.94 -8.16
CA ALA A 175 13.32 -11.01 -8.90
C ALA A 175 12.37 -10.24 -7.98
N ILE A 176 11.76 -10.92 -6.99
CA ILE A 176 10.91 -10.27 -5.97
C ILE A 176 11.74 -9.32 -5.11
N GLY A 177 12.98 -9.69 -4.77
CA GLY A 177 13.92 -8.85 -4.03
C GLY A 177 14.46 -7.64 -4.81
N GLY A 178 14.15 -7.55 -6.12
CA GLY A 178 14.63 -6.47 -6.99
C GLY A 178 16.09 -6.63 -7.43
N GLU A 179 16.66 -7.84 -7.28
CA GLU A 179 18.04 -8.14 -7.65
C GLU A 179 18.19 -8.49 -9.14
N VAL A 180 17.08 -8.71 -9.86
CA VAL A 180 17.10 -9.04 -11.29
C VAL A 180 16.75 -7.78 -12.09
N PRO A 181 17.71 -7.20 -12.84
CA PRO A 181 17.46 -6.01 -13.64
C PRO A 181 16.31 -6.18 -14.63
N GLY A 182 15.42 -5.20 -14.69
CA GLY A 182 14.29 -5.21 -15.63
C GLY A 182 13.11 -6.12 -15.22
N THR A 183 13.23 -6.86 -14.13
CA THR A 183 12.17 -7.76 -13.65
C THR A 183 11.65 -7.28 -12.30
N PHE A 184 10.42 -6.78 -12.26
CA PHE A 184 9.79 -6.21 -11.07
C PHE A 184 8.41 -6.83 -10.83
N PRO A 185 8.31 -8.08 -10.33
CA PRO A 185 7.04 -8.74 -10.11
C PRO A 185 6.15 -7.96 -9.15
N THR A 186 4.89 -7.76 -9.48
CA THR A 186 3.87 -7.31 -8.52
C THR A 186 3.56 -8.45 -7.55
N LYS A 187 3.26 -9.63 -8.10
CA LYS A 187 3.16 -10.91 -7.41
C LYS A 187 3.72 -11.99 -8.33
N ALA A 188 4.64 -12.78 -7.82
CA ALA A 188 5.16 -13.95 -8.50
C ALA A 188 4.55 -15.23 -7.90
N LEU A 189 4.32 -16.22 -8.74
CA LEU A 189 3.89 -17.57 -8.36
C LEU A 189 4.92 -18.58 -8.83
N ILE A 190 5.03 -19.69 -8.10
CA ILE A 190 5.71 -20.90 -8.53
C ILE A 190 4.65 -21.89 -9.01
N ASN A 191 4.79 -22.37 -10.24
CA ASN A 191 3.96 -23.44 -10.77
C ASN A 191 4.82 -24.68 -11.04
N PRO A 192 4.73 -25.73 -10.18
CA PRO A 192 5.53 -26.93 -10.34
C PRO A 192 5.24 -27.71 -11.64
N ALA A 193 4.12 -27.45 -12.29
CA ALA A 193 3.75 -28.13 -13.54
C ALA A 193 4.45 -27.53 -14.79
N LEU A 194 5.23 -26.47 -14.66
CA LEU A 194 5.92 -25.81 -15.77
C LEU A 194 7.38 -26.30 -15.96
N GLY A 195 7.88 -27.21 -15.13
CA GLY A 195 9.27 -27.67 -15.19
C GLY A 195 9.44 -29.15 -14.99
#